data_93764464632656fc5f85cfad65698583
#
_entry.id   93764464632656fc5f85cfad65698583
#
_cell.length_a   1.000
_cell.length_b   1.000
_cell.length_c   1.000
_cell.angle_alpha   90.00
_cell.angle_beta   90.00
_cell.angle_gamma   90.00
#
_symmetry.space_group_name_H-M   'P 1'
#
loop_
_entity.id
_entity.type
_entity.pdbx_description
1 polymer ?
#
loop_
_entity_poly.entity_id
_entity_poly.type
_entity_poly.pdbx_seq_one_letter_code
_entity_poly.pdbx_strand_id
1 'polypeptide(L)'
;MNVPCRAGGAGSGIGGLVLAAGGSTRFGAQKQLAELDGVPLLEHSLRTMRTAPIGRVVVVLGSGAEEIASKVDLHGADPVVCARWEEGQSASLACGLAELADCEAVVVTLGDQPRVSPDAIRRVIAGRNGAAAIRATYNGNPGHPVLLEHDLFEALRDVTGDMGARNLLLSVQVLDIPCDDLGGGEDVDTRDELDALRARGPVTGAAPVE
;
A
#
# COMPACT_ATOMS: atom_id res chain seq x y z
N MET A 1 -9.70 13.36 -15.67
CA MET A 1 -8.97 12.68 -16.77
C MET A 1 -7.97 11.74 -16.11
N ASN A 2 -8.17 10.43 -16.22
CA ASN A 2 -7.24 9.45 -15.64
C ASN A 2 -5.91 9.53 -16.39
N VAL A 3 -4.82 9.75 -15.67
CA VAL A 3 -3.46 9.66 -16.21
C VAL A 3 -3.16 8.17 -16.37
N PRO A 4 -2.89 7.67 -17.60
CA PRO A 4 -2.60 6.24 -17.78
C PRO A 4 -1.27 5.86 -17.11
N CYS A 5 -1.13 4.62 -16.63
CA CYS A 5 0.13 4.08 -16.14
C CYS A 5 1.24 4.16 -17.21
N ARG A 6 0.86 4.07 -18.48
CA ARG A 6 1.71 4.33 -19.64
C ARG A 6 1.55 5.78 -20.08
N ALA A 7 2.05 6.76 -19.33
CA ALA A 7 2.28 8.08 -19.90
C ALA A 7 3.43 7.96 -20.92
N GLY A 8 3.26 8.51 -22.13
CA GLY A 8 4.27 8.52 -23.20
C GLY A 8 5.55 9.29 -22.84
N GLY A 9 6.30 8.79 -21.91
CA GLY A 9 7.58 9.29 -21.38
C GLY A 9 7.92 8.45 -20.17
N ALA A 10 9.08 7.85 -20.10
CA ALA A 10 9.79 7.15 -19.01
C ALA A 10 9.01 6.67 -17.74
N GLY A 11 7.69 6.54 -17.77
CA GLY A 11 6.88 5.94 -16.71
C GLY A 11 7.05 4.42 -16.73
N SER A 12 7.29 3.84 -15.56
CA SER A 12 7.69 2.44 -15.38
C SER A 12 6.63 1.39 -15.77
N GLY A 13 5.44 1.76 -16.23
CA GLY A 13 4.31 0.83 -16.41
C GLY A 13 3.79 0.23 -15.08
N ILE A 14 4.39 0.61 -13.95
CA ILE A 14 4.04 0.14 -12.62
C ILE A 14 3.13 1.16 -11.93
N GLY A 15 1.98 0.70 -11.46
CA GLY A 15 1.06 1.48 -10.62
C GLY A 15 1.36 1.31 -9.13
N GLY A 16 0.92 2.27 -8.32
CA GLY A 16 0.93 2.18 -6.86
C GLY A 16 -0.49 2.11 -6.32
N LEU A 17 -0.71 1.27 -5.33
CA LEU A 17 -1.99 1.11 -4.66
C LEU A 17 -1.81 1.13 -3.14
N VAL A 18 -2.42 2.12 -2.50
CA VAL A 18 -2.44 2.22 -1.04
C VAL A 18 -3.84 1.82 -0.54
N LEU A 19 -3.93 0.74 0.24
CA LEU A 19 -5.19 0.28 0.83
C LEU A 19 -5.41 0.97 2.18
N ALA A 20 -6.44 1.78 2.28
CA ALA A 20 -6.76 2.57 3.47
C ALA A 20 -8.27 2.60 3.80
N ALA A 21 -9.04 1.58 3.34
CA ALA A 21 -10.49 1.57 3.44
C ALA A 21 -11.04 1.06 4.78
N GLY A 22 -10.21 0.50 5.65
CA GLY A 22 -10.64 -0.15 6.90
C GLY A 22 -11.33 0.79 7.90
N GLY A 23 -12.32 0.26 8.63
CA GLY A 23 -13.15 1.02 9.58
C GLY A 23 -12.50 1.36 10.93
N SER A 24 -11.23 1.00 11.16
CA SER A 24 -10.45 1.37 12.35
C SER A 24 -11.12 1.05 13.71
N THR A 25 -11.90 -0.02 13.78
CA THR A 25 -12.73 -0.35 14.95
C THR A 25 -11.91 -0.55 16.22
N ARG A 26 -10.74 -1.19 16.14
CA ARG A 26 -9.83 -1.40 17.28
C ARG A 26 -9.13 -0.10 17.72
N PHE A 27 -8.93 0.82 16.83
CA PHE A 27 -8.30 2.12 17.10
C PHE A 27 -9.26 3.10 17.78
N GLY A 28 -10.57 2.94 17.58
CA GLY A 28 -11.63 3.77 18.15
C GLY A 28 -11.79 5.15 17.50
N ALA A 29 -11.10 5.42 16.40
CA ALA A 29 -11.19 6.62 15.57
C ALA A 29 -10.67 6.30 14.18
N GLN A 30 -10.74 7.24 13.21
CA GLN A 30 -10.13 7.06 11.90
C GLN A 30 -8.59 7.02 12.05
N LYS A 31 -8.00 5.80 12.04
CA LYS A 31 -6.55 5.62 12.23
C LYS A 31 -5.72 6.28 11.13
N GLN A 32 -6.29 6.42 9.93
CA GLN A 32 -5.67 7.11 8.81
C GLN A 32 -5.30 8.57 9.13
N LEU A 33 -6.07 9.20 10.03
CA LEU A 33 -5.88 10.58 10.50
C LEU A 33 -5.01 10.68 11.77
N ALA A 34 -4.67 9.55 12.40
CA ALA A 34 -3.81 9.56 13.57
C ALA A 34 -2.38 9.96 13.16
N GLU A 35 -1.75 10.81 13.96
CA GLU A 35 -0.47 11.40 13.62
C GLU A 35 0.71 10.61 14.18
N LEU A 36 1.69 10.34 13.35
CA LEU A 36 3.04 9.93 13.72
C LEU A 36 4.00 11.08 13.36
N ASP A 37 4.73 11.61 14.34
CA ASP A 37 5.65 12.73 14.14
C ASP A 37 4.99 13.98 13.50
N GLY A 38 3.73 14.26 13.85
CA GLY A 38 2.95 15.40 13.35
C GLY A 38 2.37 15.23 11.94
N VAL A 39 2.44 14.01 11.37
CA VAL A 39 1.95 13.69 10.03
C VAL A 39 0.95 12.52 10.11
N PRO A 40 -0.22 12.57 9.44
CA PRO A 40 -1.18 11.48 9.40
C PRO A 40 -0.56 10.15 8.93
N LEU A 41 -0.96 9.03 9.53
CA LEU A 41 -0.43 7.69 9.18
C LEU A 41 -0.54 7.40 7.67
N LEU A 42 -1.70 7.71 7.09
CA LEU A 42 -1.92 7.49 5.65
C LEU A 42 -0.95 8.32 4.80
N GLU A 43 -0.64 9.53 5.22
CA GLU A 43 0.25 10.43 4.48
C GLU A 43 1.68 9.89 4.43
N HIS A 44 2.17 9.23 5.50
CA HIS A 44 3.47 8.55 5.47
C HIS A 44 3.53 7.50 4.35
N SER A 45 2.49 6.65 4.25
CA SER A 45 2.43 5.62 3.22
C SER A 45 2.37 6.20 1.80
N LEU A 46 1.62 7.28 1.61
CA LEU A 46 1.51 7.98 0.32
C LEU A 46 2.82 8.64 -0.09
N ARG A 47 3.51 9.32 0.83
CA ARG A 47 4.85 9.90 0.59
C ARG A 47 5.84 8.82 0.18
N THR A 48 5.87 7.70 0.90
CA THR A 48 6.74 6.57 0.58
C THR A 48 6.48 6.04 -0.83
N MET A 49 5.22 5.84 -1.20
CA MET A 49 4.84 5.38 -2.52
C MET A 49 5.30 6.34 -3.62
N ARG A 50 5.18 7.65 -3.41
CA ARG A 50 5.57 8.69 -4.39
C ARG A 50 7.08 8.83 -4.61
N THR A 51 7.91 8.38 -3.67
CA THR A 51 9.38 8.42 -3.82
C THR A 51 9.93 7.20 -4.57
N ALA A 52 9.12 6.21 -4.87
CA ALA A 52 9.50 5.04 -5.66
C ALA A 52 9.29 5.30 -7.18
N PRO A 53 9.91 4.49 -8.06
CA PRO A 53 9.76 4.62 -9.52
C PRO A 53 8.38 4.08 -9.98
N ILE A 54 7.33 4.70 -9.50
CA ILE A 54 5.93 4.36 -9.73
C ILE A 54 5.28 5.49 -10.54
N GLY A 55 4.45 5.12 -11.48
CA GLY A 55 3.69 6.07 -12.30
C GLY A 55 2.48 6.62 -11.55
N ARG A 56 1.29 6.15 -11.89
CA ARG A 56 0.03 6.51 -11.25
C ARG A 56 -0.09 5.85 -9.87
N VAL A 57 -0.51 6.62 -8.87
CA VAL A 57 -0.81 6.11 -7.52
C VAL A 57 -2.30 6.28 -7.22
N VAL A 58 -2.93 5.21 -6.75
CA VAL A 58 -4.32 5.17 -6.29
C VAL A 58 -4.34 4.90 -4.80
N VAL A 59 -5.19 5.61 -4.06
CA VAL A 59 -5.50 5.32 -2.65
C VAL A 59 -6.96 4.90 -2.52
N VAL A 60 -7.18 3.69 -1.99
CA VAL A 60 -8.55 3.18 -1.76
C VAL A 60 -8.98 3.55 -0.36
N LEU A 61 -10.08 4.30 -0.29
CA LEU A 61 -10.74 4.75 0.92
C LEU A 61 -12.08 4.02 1.09
N GLY A 62 -12.57 3.95 2.31
CA GLY A 62 -13.85 3.34 2.67
C GLY A 62 -14.53 4.13 3.76
N SER A 63 -14.48 3.64 5.00
CA SER A 63 -15.02 4.36 6.16
C SER A 63 -14.40 5.75 6.29
N GLY A 64 -15.23 6.78 6.41
CA GLY A 64 -14.77 8.17 6.59
C GLY A 64 -14.03 8.77 5.39
N ALA A 65 -14.23 8.26 4.17
CA ALA A 65 -13.51 8.65 2.97
C ALA A 65 -13.48 10.18 2.72
N GLU A 66 -14.62 10.87 2.89
CA GLU A 66 -14.71 12.33 2.69
C GLU A 66 -13.85 13.09 3.71
N GLU A 67 -13.92 12.69 4.99
CA GLU A 67 -13.13 13.30 6.05
C GLU A 67 -11.63 13.07 5.81
N ILE A 68 -11.22 11.84 5.48
CA ILE A 68 -9.83 11.50 5.19
C ILE A 68 -9.32 12.32 4.00
N ALA A 69 -10.04 12.31 2.89
CA ALA A 69 -9.63 13.04 1.69
C ALA A 69 -9.55 14.57 1.88
N SER A 70 -10.29 15.11 2.85
CA SER A 70 -10.25 16.56 3.17
C SER A 70 -9.11 16.97 4.11
N LYS A 71 -8.54 16.01 4.88
CA LYS A 71 -7.57 16.30 5.94
C LYS A 71 -6.16 15.77 5.65
N VAL A 72 -6.02 14.81 4.73
CA VAL A 72 -4.74 14.19 4.39
C VAL A 72 -4.23 14.76 3.07
N ASP A 73 -2.97 15.16 3.01
CA ASP A 73 -2.34 15.43 1.71
C ASP A 73 -2.14 14.11 0.97
N LEU A 74 -2.84 13.98 -0.14
CA LEU A 74 -2.77 12.76 -0.97
C LEU A 74 -1.52 12.70 -1.85
N HIS A 75 -0.66 13.72 -1.83
CA HIS A 75 0.58 13.79 -2.62
C HIS A 75 0.38 13.44 -4.11
N GLY A 76 -0.77 13.84 -4.68
CA GLY A 76 -1.13 13.56 -6.06
C GLY A 76 -1.56 12.10 -6.33
N ALA A 77 -1.90 11.33 -5.32
CA ALA A 77 -2.58 10.05 -5.48
C ALA A 77 -4.08 10.28 -5.78
N ASP A 78 -4.64 9.43 -6.64
CA ASP A 78 -6.06 9.46 -6.99
C ASP A 78 -6.88 8.73 -5.92
N PRO A 79 -7.81 9.41 -5.19
CA PRO A 79 -8.67 8.73 -4.22
C PRO A 79 -9.78 7.96 -4.92
N VAL A 80 -10.01 6.73 -4.47
CA VAL A 80 -11.09 5.84 -4.91
C VAL A 80 -11.89 5.40 -3.69
N VAL A 81 -13.18 5.66 -3.67
CA VAL A 81 -14.06 5.20 -2.59
C VAL A 81 -14.60 3.81 -2.93
N CYS A 82 -14.23 2.81 -2.15
CA CYS A 82 -14.74 1.46 -2.30
C CYS A 82 -16.03 1.30 -1.48
N ALA A 83 -17.21 1.29 -2.14
CA ALA A 83 -18.49 1.14 -1.45
C ALA A 83 -18.64 -0.23 -0.74
N ARG A 84 -17.88 -1.24 -1.18
CA ARG A 84 -17.91 -2.61 -0.63
C ARG A 84 -16.78 -2.88 0.39
N TRP A 85 -16.19 -1.84 0.98
CA TRP A 85 -15.06 -1.99 1.90
C TRP A 85 -15.36 -2.89 3.10
N GLU A 86 -16.62 -2.98 3.55
CA GLU A 86 -17.04 -3.86 4.65
C GLU A 86 -16.96 -5.36 4.31
N GLU A 87 -16.91 -5.71 3.02
CA GLU A 87 -16.71 -7.09 2.57
C GLU A 87 -15.26 -7.59 2.78
N GLY A 88 -14.35 -6.73 3.26
CA GLY A 88 -12.99 -7.05 3.59
C GLY A 88 -11.94 -6.46 2.65
N GLN A 89 -10.66 -6.74 2.95
CA GLN A 89 -9.52 -6.17 2.24
C GLN A 89 -9.51 -6.52 0.75
N SER A 90 -10.00 -7.72 0.38
CA SER A 90 -10.04 -8.15 -1.03
C SER A 90 -10.95 -7.27 -1.88
N ALA A 91 -12.09 -6.79 -1.34
CA ALA A 91 -12.96 -5.86 -2.06
C ALA A 91 -12.25 -4.53 -2.32
N SER A 92 -11.52 -4.01 -1.35
CA SER A 92 -10.71 -2.79 -1.49
C SER A 92 -9.60 -2.97 -2.52
N LEU A 93 -8.92 -4.12 -2.51
CA LEU A 93 -7.89 -4.46 -3.51
C LEU A 93 -8.50 -4.48 -4.92
N ALA A 94 -9.63 -5.16 -5.11
CA ALA A 94 -10.33 -5.22 -6.40
C ALA A 94 -10.75 -3.83 -6.90
N CYS A 95 -11.27 -2.95 -6.01
CA CYS A 95 -11.58 -1.57 -6.34
C CYS A 95 -10.35 -0.81 -6.87
N GLY A 96 -9.20 -0.93 -6.21
CA GLY A 96 -7.96 -0.26 -6.62
C GLY A 96 -7.37 -0.83 -7.91
N LEU A 97 -7.35 -2.15 -8.08
CA LEU A 97 -6.86 -2.80 -9.30
C LEU A 97 -7.71 -2.44 -10.54
N ALA A 98 -9.01 -2.20 -10.36
CA ALA A 98 -9.87 -1.75 -11.47
C ALA A 98 -9.42 -0.40 -12.04
N GLU A 99 -8.95 0.52 -11.18
CA GLU A 99 -8.43 1.84 -11.58
C GLU A 99 -7.03 1.78 -12.22
N LEU A 100 -6.29 0.71 -11.95
CA LEU A 100 -4.92 0.49 -12.43
C LEU A 100 -4.86 -0.65 -13.48
N ALA A 101 -5.97 -0.93 -14.15
CA ALA A 101 -6.10 -2.05 -15.08
C ALA A 101 -5.20 -1.94 -16.32
N ASP A 102 -4.68 -0.76 -16.63
CA ASP A 102 -3.75 -0.50 -17.74
C ASP A 102 -2.26 -0.62 -17.33
N CYS A 103 -1.98 -0.89 -16.05
CA CYS A 103 -0.62 -1.07 -15.56
C CYS A 103 -0.07 -2.47 -15.88
N GLU A 104 1.24 -2.60 -16.07
CA GLU A 104 1.94 -3.88 -16.24
C GLU A 104 2.06 -4.63 -14.92
N ALA A 105 2.16 -3.90 -13.83
CA ALA A 105 2.20 -4.40 -12.47
C ALA A 105 1.70 -3.33 -11.50
N VAL A 106 1.31 -3.73 -10.30
CA VAL A 106 0.89 -2.82 -9.22
C VAL A 106 1.63 -3.16 -7.94
N VAL A 107 2.26 -2.14 -7.33
CA VAL A 107 2.81 -2.26 -5.97
C VAL A 107 1.72 -1.88 -4.97
N VAL A 108 1.43 -2.79 -4.05
CA VAL A 108 0.43 -2.63 -2.99
C VAL A 108 1.12 -2.36 -1.66
N THR A 109 0.66 -1.32 -0.94
CA THR A 109 1.01 -1.03 0.46
C THR A 109 -0.26 -0.78 1.28
N LEU A 110 -0.12 -0.74 2.60
CA LEU A 110 -1.22 -0.43 3.50
C LEU A 110 -1.08 0.98 4.07
N GLY A 111 -2.20 1.67 4.27
CA GLY A 111 -2.23 3.03 4.81
C GLY A 111 -1.93 3.13 6.31
N ASP A 112 -1.81 2.00 7.00
CA ASP A 112 -1.49 1.86 8.43
C ASP A 112 -0.08 1.33 8.70
N GLN A 113 0.76 1.24 7.66
CA GLN A 113 2.17 0.86 7.76
C GLN A 113 3.08 2.07 7.46
N PRO A 114 3.15 3.06 8.36
CA PRO A 114 3.82 4.35 8.10
C PRO A 114 5.34 4.24 7.95
N ARG A 115 5.93 3.10 8.34
CA ARG A 115 7.38 2.89 8.34
C ARG A 115 7.89 2.01 7.21
N VAL A 116 7.04 1.63 6.25
CA VAL A 116 7.50 0.96 5.03
C VAL A 116 8.51 1.86 4.32
N SER A 117 9.72 1.33 4.10
CA SER A 117 10.80 2.08 3.46
C SER A 117 10.57 2.21 1.94
N PRO A 118 10.88 3.39 1.34
CA PRO A 118 10.94 3.52 -0.12
C PRO A 118 11.92 2.52 -0.76
N ASP A 119 12.98 2.14 -0.05
CA ASP A 119 13.95 1.16 -0.56
C ASP A 119 13.38 -0.26 -0.57
N ALA A 120 12.44 -0.59 0.33
CA ALA A 120 11.71 -1.85 0.24
C ALA A 120 10.85 -1.91 -1.04
N ILE A 121 10.18 -0.80 -1.40
CA ILE A 121 9.44 -0.71 -2.66
C ILE A 121 10.39 -0.88 -3.86
N ARG A 122 11.51 -0.16 -3.89
CA ARG A 122 12.50 -0.27 -4.98
C ARG A 122 13.05 -1.69 -5.08
N ARG A 123 13.34 -2.34 -3.95
CA ARG A 123 13.87 -3.70 -3.89
C ARG A 123 12.88 -4.72 -4.44
N VAL A 124 11.60 -4.60 -4.09
CA VAL A 124 10.52 -5.46 -4.61
C VAL A 124 10.35 -5.23 -6.12
N ILE A 125 10.36 -3.99 -6.60
CA ILE A 125 10.30 -3.68 -8.04
C ILE A 125 11.51 -4.27 -8.78
N ALA A 126 12.72 -4.12 -8.24
CA ALA A 126 13.95 -4.66 -8.84
C ALA A 126 13.98 -6.21 -8.86
N GLY A 127 13.22 -6.84 -7.98
CA GLY A 127 13.09 -8.30 -7.88
C GLY A 127 12.23 -8.94 -8.97
N ARG A 128 11.64 -8.18 -9.90
CA ARG A 128 10.81 -8.73 -10.99
C ARG A 128 11.64 -9.71 -11.84
N ASN A 129 11.19 -10.95 -11.91
CA ASN A 129 11.89 -12.04 -12.58
C ASN A 129 10.96 -13.04 -13.29
N GLY A 130 9.69 -12.67 -13.48
CA GLY A 130 8.65 -13.51 -14.05
C GLY A 130 7.80 -14.27 -13.03
N ALA A 131 8.05 -14.11 -11.71
CA ALA A 131 7.11 -14.59 -10.69
C ALA A 131 5.80 -13.79 -10.77
N ALA A 132 4.67 -14.42 -10.48
CA ALA A 132 3.35 -13.79 -10.54
C ALA A 132 3.19 -12.66 -9.51
N ALA A 133 3.86 -12.78 -8.37
CA ALA A 133 3.95 -11.72 -7.36
C ALA A 133 5.34 -11.71 -6.70
N ILE A 134 5.73 -10.53 -6.22
CA ILE A 134 6.97 -10.31 -5.45
C ILE A 134 6.58 -9.62 -4.14
N ARG A 135 7.11 -10.11 -3.02
CA ARG A 135 6.66 -9.67 -1.71
C ARG A 135 7.84 -9.42 -0.78
N ALA A 136 7.80 -8.31 -0.04
CA ALA A 136 8.73 -8.07 1.05
C ALA A 136 8.47 -9.03 2.21
N THR A 137 9.55 -9.47 2.87
CA THR A 137 9.47 -10.20 4.13
C THR A 137 10.27 -9.50 5.21
N TYR A 138 9.78 -9.60 6.46
CA TYR A 138 10.43 -9.05 7.64
C TYR A 138 10.51 -10.14 8.71
N ASN A 139 11.71 -10.48 9.16
CA ASN A 139 11.98 -11.60 10.07
C ASN A 139 11.38 -12.93 9.54
N GLY A 140 11.45 -13.13 8.21
CA GLY A 140 10.89 -14.29 7.54
C GLY A 140 9.37 -14.31 7.40
N ASN A 141 8.66 -13.30 7.89
CA ASN A 141 7.20 -13.19 7.76
C ASN A 141 6.82 -12.35 6.54
N PRO A 142 5.79 -12.78 5.78
CA PRO A 142 5.23 -12.01 4.69
C PRO A 142 4.75 -10.62 5.11
N GLY A 143 5.09 -9.59 4.32
CA GLY A 143 4.69 -8.20 4.57
C GLY A 143 4.45 -7.40 3.30
N HIS A 144 4.34 -6.11 3.43
CA HIS A 144 4.27 -5.16 2.32
C HIS A 144 5.60 -4.40 2.19
N PRO A 145 5.93 -3.91 0.99
CA PRO A 145 5.12 -3.90 -0.24
C PRO A 145 4.98 -5.28 -0.90
N VAL A 146 3.88 -5.46 -1.64
CA VAL A 146 3.65 -6.60 -2.53
C VAL A 146 3.49 -6.07 -3.95
N LEU A 147 4.29 -6.53 -4.89
CA LEU A 147 4.09 -6.28 -6.31
C LEU A 147 3.27 -7.43 -6.91
N LEU A 148 2.24 -7.07 -7.65
CA LEU A 148 1.36 -7.99 -8.37
C LEU A 148 1.55 -7.74 -9.86
N GLU A 149 1.87 -8.77 -10.62
CA GLU A 149 1.93 -8.70 -12.08
C GLU A 149 0.51 -8.67 -12.68
N HIS A 150 0.36 -8.06 -13.84
CA HIS A 150 -0.92 -7.84 -14.51
C HIS A 150 -1.77 -9.11 -14.63
N ASP A 151 -1.14 -10.25 -14.90
CA ASP A 151 -1.83 -11.54 -15.09
C ASP A 151 -2.64 -12.00 -13.85
N LEU A 152 -2.33 -11.45 -12.66
CA LEU A 152 -3.09 -11.72 -11.43
C LEU A 152 -4.34 -10.86 -11.28
N PHE A 153 -4.48 -9.76 -12.02
CA PHE A 153 -5.53 -8.77 -11.76
C PHE A 153 -6.93 -9.34 -11.93
N GLU A 154 -7.14 -10.16 -12.95
CA GLU A 154 -8.45 -10.79 -13.20
C GLU A 154 -8.83 -11.72 -12.04
N ALA A 155 -7.93 -12.62 -11.66
CA ALA A 155 -8.16 -13.54 -10.55
C ALA A 155 -8.39 -12.81 -9.22
N LEU A 156 -7.70 -11.70 -8.97
CA LEU A 156 -7.84 -10.90 -7.75
C LEU A 156 -9.14 -10.11 -7.69
N ARG A 157 -9.81 -9.81 -8.82
CA ARG A 157 -11.13 -9.15 -8.84
C ARG A 157 -12.23 -10.04 -8.32
N ASP A 158 -12.12 -11.35 -8.51
CA ASP A 158 -13.15 -12.34 -8.15
C ASP A 158 -12.99 -12.84 -6.69
N VAL A 159 -11.92 -12.44 -6.02
CA VAL A 159 -11.63 -12.85 -4.65
C VAL A 159 -12.47 -12.05 -3.66
N THR A 160 -13.02 -12.72 -2.64
CA THR A 160 -13.87 -12.12 -1.61
C THR A 160 -13.33 -12.36 -0.20
N GLY A 161 -13.70 -11.48 0.74
CA GLY A 161 -13.32 -11.56 2.16
C GLY A 161 -11.88 -11.17 2.46
N ASP A 162 -11.50 -11.20 3.72
CA ASP A 162 -10.18 -10.74 4.18
C ASP A 162 -9.02 -11.68 3.78
N MET A 163 -9.30 -12.95 3.62
CA MET A 163 -8.30 -13.99 3.32
C MET A 163 -8.15 -14.30 1.84
N GLY A 164 -9.01 -13.76 0.99
CA GLY A 164 -9.11 -14.19 -0.39
C GLY A 164 -7.85 -13.90 -1.21
N ALA A 165 -7.34 -12.67 -1.18
CA ALA A 165 -6.10 -12.31 -1.88
C ALA A 165 -4.89 -13.10 -1.34
N ARG A 166 -4.82 -13.32 -0.02
CA ARG A 166 -3.77 -14.14 0.60
C ARG A 166 -3.82 -15.59 0.11
N ASN A 167 -5.02 -16.16 0.03
CA ASN A 167 -5.18 -17.54 -0.45
C ASN A 167 -4.78 -17.68 -1.92
N LEU A 168 -5.12 -16.70 -2.76
CA LEU A 168 -4.68 -16.69 -4.15
C LEU A 168 -3.15 -16.65 -4.25
N LEU A 169 -2.48 -15.81 -3.45
CA LEU A 169 -1.02 -15.73 -3.43
C LEU A 169 -0.36 -17.05 -2.97
N LEU A 170 -1.04 -17.87 -2.15
CA LEU A 170 -0.55 -19.20 -1.79
C LEU A 170 -0.64 -20.22 -2.94
N SER A 171 -1.44 -19.95 -3.97
CA SER A 171 -1.65 -20.83 -5.12
C SER A 171 -0.79 -20.49 -6.34
N VAL A 172 -0.06 -19.38 -6.29
CA VAL A 172 0.81 -18.90 -7.38
C VAL A 172 2.27 -18.80 -6.94
N GLN A 173 3.17 -18.65 -7.92
CA GLN A 173 4.57 -18.39 -7.60
C GLN A 173 4.76 -17.00 -7.05
N VAL A 174 5.17 -16.89 -5.79
CA VAL A 174 5.53 -15.66 -5.11
C VAL A 174 7.03 -15.66 -4.82
N LEU A 175 7.73 -14.60 -5.21
CA LEU A 175 9.11 -14.37 -4.81
C LEU A 175 9.14 -13.55 -3.52
N ASP A 176 9.66 -14.12 -2.45
CA ASP A 176 9.89 -13.43 -1.18
C ASP A 176 11.25 -12.73 -1.19
N ILE A 177 11.24 -11.45 -0.81
CA ILE A 177 12.45 -10.60 -0.77
C ILE A 177 12.68 -10.11 0.66
N PRO A 178 13.77 -10.50 1.33
CA PRO A 178 14.09 -10.02 2.66
C PRO A 178 14.32 -8.50 2.68
N CYS A 179 13.65 -7.82 3.62
CA CYS A 179 13.75 -6.38 3.86
C CYS A 179 14.03 -6.06 5.34
N ASP A 180 14.59 -7.02 6.09
CA ASP A 180 14.88 -6.90 7.53
C ASP A 180 15.78 -5.70 7.86
N ASP A 181 16.73 -5.39 6.98
CA ASP A 181 17.68 -4.29 7.09
C ASP A 181 17.05 -2.90 6.85
N LEU A 182 15.83 -2.85 6.32
CA LEU A 182 15.17 -1.58 5.97
C LEU A 182 14.16 -1.13 7.03
N GLY A 183 13.81 -2.02 7.96
CA GLY A 183 12.71 -1.78 8.89
C GLY A 183 11.36 -1.67 8.20
N GLY A 184 10.31 -1.45 8.96
CA GLY A 184 8.94 -1.35 8.43
C GLY A 184 8.18 -2.67 8.47
N GLY A 185 6.99 -2.69 7.86
CA GLY A 185 6.11 -3.86 7.83
C GLY A 185 5.24 -4.01 9.08
N GLU A 186 5.37 -3.12 10.06
CA GLU A 186 4.53 -3.11 11.26
C GLU A 186 3.22 -2.34 10.99
N ASP A 187 2.08 -2.98 11.30
CA ASP A 187 0.76 -2.35 11.24
C ASP A 187 0.52 -1.51 12.49
N VAL A 188 -0.22 -0.42 12.37
CA VAL A 188 -0.76 0.36 13.48
C VAL A 188 -2.26 0.09 13.58
N ASP A 189 -2.68 -0.80 14.47
CA ASP A 189 -4.08 -1.17 14.66
C ASP A 189 -4.70 -0.58 15.93
N THR A 190 -3.85 -0.22 16.91
CA THR A 190 -4.24 0.31 18.21
C THR A 190 -3.48 1.59 18.55
N ARG A 191 -4.00 2.33 19.53
CA ARG A 191 -3.31 3.53 20.06
C ARG A 191 -1.99 3.16 20.76
N ASP A 192 -1.95 2.04 21.44
CA ASP A 192 -0.75 1.58 22.14
C ASP A 192 0.38 1.24 21.16
N GLU A 193 0.05 0.65 20.00
CA GLU A 193 1.03 0.39 18.92
C GLU A 193 1.55 1.70 18.32
N LEU A 194 0.67 2.69 18.13
CA LEU A 194 1.10 4.02 17.67
C LEU A 194 2.05 4.68 18.68
N ASP A 195 1.73 4.62 19.98
CA ASP A 195 2.57 5.21 21.02
C ASP A 195 3.91 4.47 21.14
N ALA A 196 3.91 3.15 21.01
CA ALA A 196 5.15 2.36 20.93
C ALA A 196 5.99 2.75 19.70
N LEU A 197 5.33 3.04 18.57
CA LEU A 197 6.00 3.46 17.35
C LEU A 197 6.64 4.86 17.53
N ARG A 198 5.94 5.80 18.15
CA ARG A 198 6.45 7.15 18.50
C ARG A 198 7.69 7.07 19.41
N ALA A 199 7.65 6.17 20.40
CA ALA A 199 8.76 6.00 21.35
C ALA A 199 10.06 5.52 20.69
N ARG A 200 9.99 4.84 19.54
CA ARG A 200 11.18 4.35 18.80
C ARG A 200 11.89 5.44 17.98
N GLY A 201 11.29 6.63 17.86
CA GLY A 201 11.83 7.72 17.05
C GLY A 201 11.80 7.45 15.53
N PRO A 202 12.24 8.39 14.70
CA PRO A 202 12.26 8.24 13.25
C PRO A 202 13.20 7.12 12.80
N VAL A 203 12.86 6.41 11.71
CA VAL A 203 13.74 5.43 11.08
C VAL A 203 14.97 6.17 10.55
N THR A 204 16.14 5.81 11.04
CA THR A 204 17.43 6.40 10.60
C THR A 204 17.65 6.01 9.13
N GLY A 205 17.40 6.93 8.19
CA GLY A 205 17.60 6.67 6.75
C GLY A 205 16.71 7.48 5.81
N ALA A 206 15.67 8.12 6.31
CA ALA A 206 14.89 9.06 5.49
C ALA A 206 15.60 10.42 5.47
N ALA A 207 16.24 10.75 4.36
CA ALA A 207 16.71 12.12 4.13
C ALA A 207 15.48 13.07 4.14
N PRO A 208 15.58 14.25 4.81
CA PRO A 208 14.52 15.25 4.73
C PRO A 208 14.35 15.67 3.27
N VAL A 209 13.13 15.60 2.78
CA VAL A 209 12.75 16.19 1.49
C VAL A 209 12.59 17.68 1.75
N GLU A 210 13.51 18.51 1.22
CA GLU A 210 13.37 19.96 1.12
C GLU A 210 12.27 20.35 0.12
#